data_d84fa694e5fe12aa57779ac6a1ed51bd
#
_entry.id   d84fa694e5fe12aa57779ac6a1ed51bd
#
_cell.length_a   1.000
_cell.length_b   1.000
_cell.length_c   1.000
_cell.angle_alpha   90.00
_cell.angle_beta   90.00
_cell.angle_gamma   90.00
#
_symmetry.space_group_name_H-M   'P 1'
#
loop_
_entity.id
_entity.type
_entity.pdbx_description
1 polymer ?
#
loop_
_entity_poly.entity_id
_entity_poly.type
_entity_poly.pdbx_seq_one_letter_code
_entity_poly.pdbx_strand_id
1 'polypeptide(L)'
;MAAISGAWLEALKGEFKKPYYKKLFETVNQEYRTRQIFPPADDVFNAFHLTPLNEVKVVILGQDPYHNVGQAHGLCFSVKPEVDIPPSLVNICLLYTSPSP
;
A
#
# COMPACT_ATOMS: atom_id res chain seq x y z
N MET A 1 -1.18 -5.02 13.17
CA MET A 1 -0.64 -4.87 11.79
C MET A 1 -0.21 -6.23 11.29
N ALA A 2 -0.69 -6.64 10.13
CA ALA A 2 -0.27 -7.90 9.54
C ALA A 2 1.20 -7.85 9.15
N ALA A 3 1.96 -8.90 9.50
CA ALA A 3 3.40 -8.90 9.31
C ALA A 3 3.78 -9.32 7.89
N ILE A 4 4.88 -8.76 7.39
CA ILE A 4 5.51 -9.22 6.15
C ILE A 4 6.15 -10.59 6.44
N SER A 5 6.02 -11.52 5.49
CA SER A 5 6.54 -12.87 5.66
C SER A 5 7.13 -13.40 4.34
N GLY A 6 7.70 -14.61 4.39
CA GLY A 6 8.23 -15.30 3.22
C GLY A 6 9.41 -14.58 2.56
N ALA A 7 9.45 -14.61 1.23
CA ALA A 7 10.55 -14.02 0.45
C ALA A 7 10.68 -12.50 0.66
N TRP A 8 9.57 -11.80 0.84
CA TRP A 8 9.60 -10.38 1.16
C TRP A 8 10.31 -10.10 2.47
N LEU A 9 10.02 -10.90 3.52
CA LEU A 9 10.70 -10.75 4.80
C LEU A 9 12.20 -10.98 4.66
N GLU A 10 12.60 -12.02 3.96
CA GLU A 10 14.02 -12.31 3.73
C GLU A 10 14.73 -11.17 2.99
N ALA A 11 14.07 -10.57 2.01
CA ALA A 11 14.64 -9.46 1.26
C ALA A 11 14.75 -8.18 2.06
N LEU A 12 13.79 -7.93 2.98
CA LEU A 12 13.67 -6.65 3.67
C LEU A 12 14.15 -6.67 5.13
N LYS A 13 14.41 -7.84 5.71
CA LYS A 13 14.74 -7.93 7.15
C LYS A 13 15.94 -7.09 7.57
N GLY A 14 16.88 -6.87 6.68
CA GLY A 14 18.03 -6.02 6.96
C GLY A 14 17.66 -4.56 7.18
N GLU A 15 16.61 -4.09 6.51
CA GLU A 15 16.10 -2.72 6.69
C GLU A 15 15.43 -2.55 8.05
N PHE A 16 14.79 -3.60 8.58
CA PHE A 16 14.08 -3.54 9.85
C PHE A 16 15.02 -3.35 11.06
N LYS A 17 16.31 -3.61 10.88
CA LYS A 17 17.33 -3.41 11.92
C LYS A 17 17.95 -2.03 11.90
N LYS A 18 17.68 -1.22 10.88
CA LYS A 18 18.26 0.11 10.74
C LYS A 18 17.56 1.13 11.62
N PRO A 19 18.30 2.18 12.10
CA PRO A 19 17.70 3.19 12.98
C PRO A 19 16.51 3.92 12.38
N TYR A 20 16.50 4.18 11.07
CA TYR A 20 15.37 4.87 10.43
C TYR A 20 14.07 4.07 10.54
N TYR A 21 14.17 2.73 10.45
CA TYR A 21 12.99 1.88 10.54
C TYR A 21 12.39 1.90 11.94
N LYS A 22 13.23 1.85 12.97
CA LYS A 22 12.78 1.92 14.35
C LYS A 22 12.01 3.22 14.61
N LYS A 23 12.56 4.35 14.16
CA LYS A 23 11.92 5.65 14.30
C LYS A 23 10.60 5.71 13.52
N LEU A 24 10.59 5.22 12.30
CA LEU A 24 9.39 5.15 11.47
C LEU A 24 8.30 4.30 12.14
N PHE A 25 8.66 3.13 12.64
CA PHE A 25 7.75 2.21 13.29
C PHE A 25 7.11 2.84 14.53
N GLU A 26 7.90 3.49 15.38
CA GLU A 26 7.41 4.17 16.57
C GLU A 26 6.46 5.32 16.20
N THR A 27 6.82 6.12 15.22
CA THR A 27 5.99 7.25 14.75
C THR A 27 4.66 6.77 14.20
N VAL A 28 4.68 5.76 13.34
CA VAL A 28 3.46 5.21 12.72
C VAL A 28 2.54 4.61 13.79
N ASN A 29 3.08 3.85 14.72
CA ASN A 29 2.27 3.27 15.79
C ASN A 29 1.61 4.32 16.67
N GLN A 30 2.35 5.40 16.97
CA GLN A 30 1.79 6.51 17.74
C GLN A 30 0.65 7.21 16.98
N GLU A 31 0.81 7.43 15.69
CA GLU A 31 -0.22 8.04 14.86
C GLU A 31 -1.49 7.17 14.83
N TYR A 32 -1.35 5.85 14.69
CA TYR A 32 -2.51 4.95 14.72
C TYR A 32 -3.23 4.96 16.06
N ARG A 33 -2.53 5.21 17.16
CA ARG A 33 -3.13 5.26 18.50
C ARG A 33 -3.85 6.58 18.77
N THR A 34 -3.40 7.68 18.17
CA THR A 34 -3.89 9.02 18.48
C THR A 34 -4.77 9.63 17.42
N ARG A 35 -4.77 9.07 16.21
CA ARG A 35 -5.53 9.58 15.06
C ARG A 35 -6.15 8.44 14.27
N GLN A 36 -7.16 8.80 13.45
CA GLN A 36 -7.68 7.88 12.45
C GLN A 36 -6.76 7.92 11.23
N ILE A 37 -6.02 6.85 10.99
CA ILE A 37 -5.05 6.74 9.91
C ILE A 37 -5.55 5.74 8.86
N PHE A 38 -5.29 6.02 7.60
CA PHE A 38 -5.65 5.16 6.48
C PHE A 38 -4.39 4.66 5.76
N PRO A 39 -4.37 3.43 5.28
CA PRO A 39 -5.38 2.38 5.46
C PRO A 39 -5.40 1.85 6.90
N PRO A 40 -6.38 1.00 7.25
CA PRO A 40 -6.32 0.27 8.53
C PRO A 40 -4.99 -0.48 8.66
N ALA A 41 -4.51 -0.64 9.89
CA ALA A 41 -3.18 -1.21 10.14
C ALA A 41 -2.96 -2.57 9.46
N ASP A 42 -4.00 -3.40 9.38
CA ASP A 42 -3.90 -4.72 8.75
C ASP A 42 -3.74 -4.65 7.23
N ASP A 43 -4.06 -3.52 6.62
CA ASP A 43 -3.99 -3.34 5.16
C ASP A 43 -2.69 -2.66 4.69
N VAL A 44 -1.84 -2.20 5.61
CA VAL A 44 -0.65 -1.42 5.26
C VAL A 44 0.28 -2.19 4.31
N PHE A 45 0.44 -3.50 4.50
CA PHE A 45 1.32 -4.33 3.70
C PHE A 45 0.60 -5.21 2.69
N ASN A 46 -0.62 -4.86 2.29
CA ASN A 46 -1.40 -5.65 1.34
C ASN A 46 -0.64 -5.92 0.04
N ALA A 47 0.10 -4.95 -0.48
CA ALA A 47 0.86 -5.15 -1.71
C ALA A 47 1.84 -6.32 -1.61
N PHE A 48 2.49 -6.46 -0.45
CA PHE A 48 3.42 -7.56 -0.21
C PHE A 48 2.71 -8.90 -0.04
N HIS A 49 1.52 -8.89 0.57
CA HIS A 49 0.75 -10.11 0.80
C HIS A 49 0.13 -10.65 -0.48
N LEU A 50 -0.27 -9.76 -1.39
CA LEU A 50 -1.01 -10.13 -2.60
C LEU A 50 -0.10 -10.55 -3.75
N THR A 51 1.15 -10.08 -3.77
CA THR A 51 2.09 -10.39 -4.85
C THR A 51 3.39 -10.92 -4.26
N PRO A 52 3.67 -12.23 -4.39
CA PRO A 52 4.95 -12.79 -3.96
C PRO A 52 6.13 -12.12 -4.66
N LEU A 53 7.25 -11.99 -3.96
CA LEU A 53 8.43 -11.28 -4.48
C LEU A 53 8.89 -11.82 -5.83
N ASN A 54 8.88 -13.14 -6.00
CA ASN A 54 9.33 -13.78 -7.23
C ASN A 54 8.38 -13.61 -8.42
N GLU A 55 7.19 -13.08 -8.18
CA GLU A 55 6.21 -12.81 -9.24
C GLU A 55 6.11 -11.32 -9.59
N VAL A 56 6.84 -10.47 -8.89
CA VAL A 56 6.84 -9.03 -9.16
C VAL A 56 7.52 -8.76 -10.49
N LYS A 57 6.83 -8.06 -11.38
CA LYS A 57 7.36 -7.60 -12.67
C LYS A 57 7.52 -6.10 -12.73
N VAL A 58 6.64 -5.37 -12.05
CA VAL A 58 6.62 -3.92 -12.03
C VAL A 58 6.27 -3.47 -10.62
N VAL A 59 6.95 -2.43 -10.13
CA VAL A 59 6.62 -1.77 -8.89
C VAL A 59 6.15 -0.36 -9.21
N ILE A 60 4.94 -0.02 -8.75
CA ILE A 60 4.42 1.34 -8.87
C ILE A 60 4.52 1.98 -7.50
N LEU A 61 5.27 3.06 -7.42
CA LEU A 61 5.43 3.84 -6.22
C LEU A 61 4.78 5.19 -6.43
N GLY A 62 3.74 5.48 -5.67
CA GLY A 62 3.02 6.72 -5.82
C GLY A 62 2.47 7.23 -4.51
N GLN A 63 2.06 8.48 -4.50
CA GLN A 63 1.38 9.05 -3.36
C GLN A 63 -0.06 8.54 -3.32
N ASP A 64 -0.53 8.19 -2.11
CA ASP A 64 -1.90 7.73 -1.91
C ASP A 64 -2.88 8.88 -2.16
N PRO A 65 -3.80 8.74 -3.13
CA PRO A 65 -4.81 9.76 -3.39
C PRO A 65 -6.01 9.68 -2.45
N TYR A 66 -6.04 8.68 -1.56
CA TYR A 66 -7.22 8.39 -0.74
C TYR A 66 -7.14 9.12 0.58
N HIS A 67 -8.22 9.84 0.94
CA HIS A 67 -8.30 10.60 2.18
C HIS A 67 -9.61 10.40 2.94
N ASN A 68 -10.49 9.53 2.45
CA ASN A 68 -11.76 9.19 3.10
C ASN A 68 -11.72 7.78 3.68
N VAL A 69 -12.57 7.56 4.69
CA VAL A 69 -12.72 6.23 5.31
C VAL A 69 -13.06 5.18 4.25
N GLY A 70 -12.39 4.05 4.27
CA GLY A 70 -12.71 2.91 3.42
C GLY A 70 -12.09 2.96 2.02
N GLN A 71 -11.44 4.06 1.62
CA GLN A 71 -10.80 4.15 0.31
C GLN A 71 -9.44 3.44 0.27
N ALA A 72 -8.56 3.75 1.23
CA ALA A 72 -7.22 3.16 1.27
C ALA A 72 -7.26 1.72 1.79
N HIS A 73 -6.54 0.82 1.13
CA HIS A 73 -6.43 -0.57 1.56
C HIS A 73 -5.05 -1.19 1.24
N GLY A 74 -4.03 -0.35 1.15
CA GLY A 74 -2.64 -0.80 0.98
C GLY A 74 -2.19 -1.00 -0.46
N LEU A 75 -3.02 -0.64 -1.44
CA LEU A 75 -2.69 -0.74 -2.86
C LEU A 75 -2.95 0.60 -3.54
N CYS A 76 -1.91 1.21 -4.12
CA CYS A 76 -2.12 2.45 -4.86
C CYS A 76 -2.94 2.19 -6.13
N PHE A 77 -3.75 3.17 -6.53
CA PHE A 77 -4.62 3.11 -7.70
C PHE A 77 -5.63 1.96 -7.69
N SER A 78 -5.99 1.48 -6.50
CA SER A 78 -7.01 0.44 -6.35
C SER A 78 -8.01 0.86 -5.26
N VAL A 79 -9.26 0.49 -5.43
CA VAL A 79 -10.31 0.74 -4.45
C VAL A 79 -11.12 -0.52 -4.23
N LYS A 80 -11.75 -0.62 -3.05
CA LYS A 80 -12.68 -1.71 -2.77
C LYS A 80 -13.95 -1.52 -3.62
N PRO A 81 -14.66 -2.61 -3.97
CA PRO A 81 -15.84 -2.52 -4.82
C PRO A 81 -16.94 -1.57 -4.33
N GLU A 82 -17.06 -1.40 -3.02
CA GLU A 82 -18.06 -0.55 -2.39
C GLU A 82 -17.71 0.94 -2.34
N VAL A 83 -16.57 1.33 -2.88
CA VAL A 83 -16.05 2.71 -2.80
C VAL A 83 -15.99 3.33 -4.20
N ASP A 84 -16.27 4.63 -4.29
CA ASP A 84 -16.17 5.37 -5.55
C ASP A 84 -14.72 5.41 -6.05
N ILE A 85 -14.56 5.27 -7.37
CA ILE A 85 -13.24 5.30 -8.00
C ILE A 85 -12.70 6.72 -8.00
N PRO A 86 -11.49 6.98 -7.43
CA PRO A 86 -10.91 8.32 -7.48
C PRO A 86 -10.49 8.72 -8.90
N PRO A 87 -10.39 10.03 -9.18
CA PRO A 87 -10.06 10.51 -10.53
C PRO A 87 -8.75 9.96 -11.11
N SER A 88 -7.72 9.78 -10.29
CA SER A 88 -6.44 9.22 -10.74
C SER A 88 -6.60 7.78 -11.24
N LEU A 89 -7.43 6.99 -10.58
CA LEU A 89 -7.70 5.61 -11.01
C LEU A 89 -8.56 5.60 -12.29
N VAL A 90 -9.51 6.50 -12.43
CA VAL A 90 -10.28 6.64 -13.66
C VAL A 90 -9.37 6.90 -14.84
N ASN A 91 -8.41 7.79 -14.70
CA ASN A 91 -7.43 8.09 -15.75
C ASN A 91 -6.58 6.87 -16.12
N ILE A 92 -6.17 6.08 -15.17
CA ILE A 92 -5.41 4.83 -15.41
C ILE A 92 -6.29 3.82 -16.15
N CYS A 93 -7.54 3.65 -15.74
CA CYS A 93 -8.48 2.77 -16.43
C CYS A 93 -8.69 3.19 -17.88
N LEU A 94 -8.82 4.49 -18.15
CA LEU A 94 -8.96 5.01 -19.51
C LEU A 94 -7.72 4.69 -20.38
N LEU A 95 -6.51 4.86 -19.83
CA LEU A 95 -5.28 4.51 -20.54
C LEU A 95 -5.21 3.03 -20.86
N TYR A 96 -5.60 2.20 -19.92
CA TYR A 96 -5.55 0.74 -20.09
C TYR A 96 -6.57 0.24 -21.10
N THR A 97 -7.77 0.82 -21.14
CA THR A 97 -8.86 0.38 -21.99
C THR A 97 -8.91 1.10 -23.33
N SER A 98 -8.14 2.18 -23.52
CA SER A 98 -8.08 2.90 -24.78
C SER A 98 -7.52 2.02 -25.89
N PRO A 99 -8.07 2.12 -27.12
CA PRO A 99 -7.48 1.42 -28.24
C PRO A 99 -6.05 1.90 -28.47
N SER A 100 -5.14 0.98 -28.73
CA SER A 100 -3.78 1.35 -29.06
C SER A 100 -3.76 2.15 -30.36
N PRO A 101 -3.01 3.24 -30.38
CA PRO A 101 -2.84 3.99 -31.63
C PRO A 101 -2.16 3.17 -32.71
#